data_ef3b84edaa06712431254c6adb29c0d6
#
_entry.id   ef3b84edaa06712431254c6adb29c0d6
#
_cell.length_a   1.000
_cell.length_b   1.000
_cell.length_c   1.000
_cell.angle_alpha   90.00
_cell.angle_beta   90.00
_cell.angle_gamma   90.00
#
_symmetry.space_group_name_H-M   'P 1'
#
loop_
_entity.id
_entity.type
_entity.pdbx_description
1 polymer ?
#
loop_
_entity_poly.entity_id
_entity_poly.type
_entity_poly.pdbx_seq_one_letter_code
_entity_poly.pdbx_strand_id
1 'polypeptide(L)'
;AMLAIGKAQTKATNIQIIQDNLRFSLEAMTKEMRTGTVFVPDDGSAPRYRAIQFTHARPQGSPPTEIVSYCFKNNSILRIADEVDECQNNGLAVTDSSIIIDDLTFYVIGEEPGPDDGQPRITISLRARSADPAFATSFSLQTTITPRQRDF
;
A
#
# COMPACT_ATOMS: atom_id res chain seq x y z
N ALA A 1 1.02 -17.24 -37.77
CA ALA A 1 0.68 -15.83 -37.62
C ALA A 1 -0.44 -15.65 -36.59
N MET A 2 -1.50 -16.44 -36.64
CA MET A 2 -2.63 -16.32 -35.71
C MET A 2 -2.23 -16.68 -34.27
N LEU A 3 -1.37 -17.67 -34.06
CA LEU A 3 -0.90 -18.04 -32.74
C LEU A 3 -0.07 -16.95 -32.07
N ALA A 4 0.78 -16.28 -32.84
CA ALA A 4 1.61 -15.19 -32.32
C ALA A 4 0.75 -13.99 -31.88
N ILE A 5 -0.29 -13.66 -32.65
CA ILE A 5 -1.22 -12.58 -32.32
C ILE A 5 -1.99 -12.93 -31.07
N GLY A 6 -2.48 -14.18 -30.94
CA GLY A 6 -3.22 -14.63 -29.76
C GLY A 6 -2.37 -14.56 -28.48
N LYS A 7 -1.10 -14.97 -28.54
CA LYS A 7 -0.19 -14.89 -27.40
C LYS A 7 0.10 -13.45 -27.00
N ALA A 8 0.29 -12.54 -27.97
CA ALA A 8 0.52 -11.14 -27.71
C ALA A 8 -0.70 -10.49 -27.04
N GLN A 9 -1.91 -10.82 -27.48
CA GLN A 9 -3.14 -10.31 -26.90
C GLN A 9 -3.34 -10.82 -25.48
N THR A 10 -3.06 -12.11 -25.22
CA THR A 10 -3.16 -12.69 -23.88
C THR A 10 -2.18 -12.02 -22.93
N LYS A 11 -0.95 -11.78 -23.36
CA LYS A 11 0.05 -11.08 -22.55
C LYS A 11 -0.41 -9.66 -22.22
N ALA A 12 -0.88 -8.92 -23.21
CA ALA A 12 -1.34 -7.55 -23.03
C ALA A 12 -2.54 -7.50 -22.05
N THR A 13 -3.47 -8.44 -22.16
CA THR A 13 -4.63 -8.53 -21.27
C THR A 13 -4.20 -8.83 -19.84
N ASN A 14 -3.27 -9.76 -19.64
CA ASN A 14 -2.75 -10.09 -18.30
C ASN A 14 -2.01 -8.93 -17.67
N ILE A 15 -1.20 -8.21 -18.44
CA ILE A 15 -0.50 -7.02 -17.97
C ILE A 15 -1.52 -5.96 -17.50
N GLN A 16 -2.57 -5.74 -18.27
CA GLN A 16 -3.60 -4.78 -17.95
C GLN A 16 -4.34 -5.17 -16.66
N ILE A 17 -4.69 -6.44 -16.50
CA ILE A 17 -5.36 -6.95 -15.30
C ILE A 17 -4.48 -6.70 -14.06
N ILE A 18 -3.19 -6.98 -14.16
CA ILE A 18 -2.25 -6.78 -13.06
C ILE A 18 -2.13 -5.30 -12.72
N GLN A 19 -2.00 -4.43 -13.72
CA GLN A 19 -1.94 -2.99 -13.51
C GLN A 19 -3.21 -2.47 -12.84
N ASP A 20 -4.36 -2.93 -13.30
CA ASP A 20 -5.65 -2.51 -12.75
C ASP A 20 -5.79 -2.96 -11.29
N ASN A 21 -5.40 -4.19 -10.98
CA ASN A 21 -5.42 -4.71 -9.61
C ASN A 21 -4.50 -3.93 -8.69
N LEU A 22 -3.28 -3.61 -9.16
CA LEU A 22 -2.32 -2.81 -8.38
C LEU A 22 -2.85 -1.41 -8.12
N ARG A 23 -3.41 -0.76 -9.13
CA ARG A 23 -4.00 0.58 -8.98
C ARG A 23 -5.16 0.55 -8.02
N PHE A 24 -6.01 -0.47 -8.11
CA PHE A 24 -7.16 -0.62 -7.21
C PHE A 24 -6.69 -0.77 -5.76
N SER A 25 -5.70 -1.63 -5.52
CA SER A 25 -5.13 -1.82 -4.18
C SER A 25 -4.52 -0.53 -3.65
N LEU A 26 -3.76 0.16 -4.49
CA LEU A 26 -3.11 1.41 -4.10
C LEU A 26 -4.12 2.52 -3.82
N GLU A 27 -5.18 2.62 -4.62
CA GLU A 27 -6.25 3.58 -4.39
C GLU A 27 -7.01 3.30 -3.09
N ALA A 28 -7.27 2.03 -2.79
CA ALA A 28 -7.91 1.65 -1.54
C ALA A 28 -7.05 2.05 -0.33
N MET A 29 -5.74 1.78 -0.39
CA MET A 29 -4.80 2.18 0.66
C MET A 29 -4.77 3.69 0.83
N THR A 30 -4.62 4.43 -0.25
CA THR A 30 -4.50 5.89 -0.18
C THR A 30 -5.78 6.55 0.28
N LYS A 31 -6.92 6.03 -0.13
CA LYS A 31 -8.22 6.53 0.31
C LYS A 31 -8.38 6.39 1.82
N GLU A 32 -8.01 5.24 2.35
CA GLU A 32 -8.09 4.97 3.78
C GLU A 32 -7.10 5.84 4.56
N MET A 33 -5.88 5.97 4.06
CA MET A 33 -4.84 6.76 4.71
C MET A 33 -5.12 8.27 4.68
N ARG A 34 -5.78 8.78 3.65
CA ARG A 34 -6.13 10.20 3.58
C ARG A 34 -7.04 10.65 4.72
N THR A 35 -7.88 9.76 5.20
CA THR A 35 -8.78 10.04 6.31
C THR A 35 -8.24 9.53 7.64
N GLY A 36 -7.01 9.03 7.65
CA GLY A 36 -6.35 8.54 8.84
C GLY A 36 -5.64 9.64 9.62
N THR A 37 -5.35 9.33 10.86
CA THR A 37 -4.59 10.21 11.77
C THR A 37 -3.60 9.37 12.57
N VAL A 38 -2.67 10.02 13.26
CA VAL A 38 -1.69 9.38 14.15
C VAL A 38 -0.92 8.27 13.41
N PHE A 39 -0.10 8.67 12.46
CA PHE A 39 0.68 7.73 11.65
C PHE A 39 1.92 7.29 12.42
N VAL A 40 2.10 5.98 12.54
CA VAL A 40 3.25 5.37 13.20
C VAL A 40 3.94 4.45 12.18
N PRO A 41 5.05 4.90 11.57
CA PRO A 41 5.79 4.05 10.65
C PRO A 41 6.61 3.00 11.41
N ASP A 42 6.85 1.88 10.75
CA ASP A 42 7.60 0.77 11.32
C ASP A 42 8.36 0.00 10.25
N ASP A 43 9.24 -0.90 10.69
CA ASP A 43 10.07 -1.75 9.84
C ASP A 43 10.93 -0.93 8.87
N GLY A 44 11.83 -0.14 9.45
CA GLY A 44 12.74 0.68 8.68
C GLY A 44 13.33 1.81 9.51
N SER A 45 13.93 2.75 8.83
CA SER A 45 14.50 3.95 9.43
C SER A 45 14.08 5.16 8.63
N ALA A 46 13.81 6.26 9.32
CA ALA A 46 13.39 7.50 8.69
C ALA A 46 14.28 7.87 7.51
N PRO A 47 13.73 8.27 6.38
CA PRO A 47 12.29 8.41 6.09
C PRO A 47 11.65 7.20 5.42
N ARG A 48 12.30 6.05 5.39
CA ARG A 48 11.90 4.86 4.63
C ARG A 48 11.43 3.73 5.54
N TYR A 49 10.19 3.31 5.36
CA TYR A 49 9.60 2.26 6.19
C TYR A 49 8.85 1.25 5.31
N ARG A 50 8.73 0.02 5.80
CA ARG A 50 8.00 -1.05 5.11
C ARG A 50 6.64 -1.33 5.71
N ALA A 51 6.30 -0.66 6.78
CA ALA A 51 5.01 -0.81 7.46
C ALA A 51 4.56 0.53 8.01
N ILE A 52 3.25 0.70 8.12
CA ILE A 52 2.67 1.90 8.66
C ILE A 52 1.39 1.56 9.41
N GLN A 53 1.19 2.21 10.54
CA GLN A 53 -0.01 2.12 11.36
C GLN A 53 -0.66 3.49 11.44
N PHE A 54 -1.98 3.53 11.41
CA PHE A 54 -2.71 4.79 11.57
C PHE A 54 -4.09 4.53 12.18
N THR A 55 -4.70 5.60 12.68
CA THR A 55 -6.04 5.56 13.24
C THR A 55 -7.03 5.99 12.17
N HIS A 56 -8.00 5.14 11.91
CA HIS A 56 -9.03 5.37 10.89
C HIS A 56 -10.38 5.62 11.55
N ALA A 57 -11.10 6.61 11.08
CA ALA A 57 -12.41 6.95 11.62
C ALA A 57 -13.47 5.96 11.13
N ARG A 58 -14.33 5.54 12.06
CA ARG A 58 -15.47 4.67 11.79
C ARG A 58 -16.73 5.37 12.34
N PRO A 59 -17.32 6.31 11.59
CA PRO A 59 -18.40 7.15 12.13
C PRO A 59 -19.58 6.37 12.70
N GLN A 60 -19.85 5.17 12.18
CA GLN A 60 -20.95 4.32 12.65
C GLN A 60 -20.44 3.08 13.37
N GLY A 61 -19.14 3.04 13.66
CA GLY A 61 -18.53 1.91 14.34
C GLY A 61 -18.57 2.07 15.86
N SER A 62 -18.40 0.95 16.55
CA SER A 62 -18.22 0.91 17.99
C SER A 62 -17.01 0.01 18.30
N PRO A 63 -15.86 0.62 18.65
CA PRO A 63 -15.59 2.05 18.85
C PRO A 63 -15.62 2.86 17.54
N PRO A 64 -15.71 4.21 17.62
CA PRO A 64 -15.81 5.06 16.42
C PRO A 64 -14.51 5.20 15.64
N THR A 65 -13.43 4.67 16.14
CA THR A 65 -12.14 4.63 15.45
C THR A 65 -11.56 3.23 15.52
N GLU A 66 -10.71 2.91 14.58
CA GLU A 66 -9.95 1.66 14.58
C GLU A 66 -8.51 1.92 14.16
N ILE A 67 -7.62 1.09 14.66
CA ILE A 67 -6.22 1.08 14.22
C ILE A 67 -6.15 0.19 13.00
N VAL A 68 -5.49 0.69 11.95
CA VAL A 68 -5.28 -0.05 10.71
C VAL A 68 -3.80 -0.03 10.41
N SER A 69 -3.27 -1.17 9.98
CA SER A 69 -1.86 -1.29 9.61
C SER A 69 -1.72 -1.93 8.24
N TYR A 70 -0.76 -1.45 7.49
CA TYR A 70 -0.30 -2.05 6.24
C TYR A 70 1.16 -2.43 6.39
N CYS A 71 1.53 -3.59 5.89
CA CYS A 71 2.91 -4.07 5.96
C CYS A 71 3.27 -4.90 4.72
N PHE A 72 4.56 -5.11 4.55
CA PHE A 72 5.10 -5.92 3.46
C PHE A 72 5.65 -7.22 4.04
N LYS A 73 5.14 -8.35 3.53
CA LYS A 73 5.64 -9.66 3.92
C LYS A 73 5.33 -10.69 2.85
N ASN A 74 6.27 -11.60 2.62
CA ASN A 74 6.11 -12.70 1.67
C ASN A 74 5.69 -12.23 0.28
N ASN A 75 6.31 -11.14 -0.18
CA ASN A 75 6.05 -10.54 -1.49
C ASN A 75 4.58 -10.14 -1.69
N SER A 76 3.92 -9.76 -0.60
CA SER A 76 2.54 -9.28 -0.60
C SER A 76 2.39 -8.04 0.28
N ILE A 77 1.36 -7.26 -0.02
CA ILE A 77 0.94 -6.17 0.85
C ILE A 77 -0.15 -6.72 1.75
N LEU A 78 0.06 -6.65 3.06
CA LEU A 78 -0.89 -7.14 4.05
C LEU A 78 -1.58 -5.97 4.75
N ARG A 79 -2.83 -6.18 5.13
CA ARG A 79 -3.62 -5.24 5.91
C ARG A 79 -4.22 -5.94 7.12
N ILE A 80 -4.25 -5.23 8.23
CA ILE A 80 -4.93 -5.69 9.44
C ILE A 80 -5.60 -4.50 10.12
N ALA A 81 -6.75 -4.74 10.76
CA ALA A 81 -7.41 -3.77 11.62
C ALA A 81 -6.89 -3.94 13.05
N ASP A 82 -5.59 -3.71 13.24
CA ASP A 82 -4.88 -3.90 14.49
C ASP A 82 -3.53 -3.18 14.40
N GLU A 83 -2.73 -3.30 15.45
CA GLU A 83 -1.41 -2.70 15.52
C GLU A 83 -0.45 -3.32 14.50
N VAL A 84 0.58 -2.56 14.16
CA VAL A 84 1.53 -2.95 13.10
C VAL A 84 2.26 -4.25 13.41
N ASP A 85 2.49 -4.55 14.68
CA ASP A 85 3.14 -5.79 15.09
C ASP A 85 2.33 -7.03 14.70
N GLU A 86 1.02 -6.91 14.68
CA GLU A 86 0.13 -8.00 14.31
C GLU A 86 -0.01 -8.19 12.79
N CYS A 87 0.34 -7.18 12.03
CA CYS A 87 0.18 -7.20 10.57
C CYS A 87 0.96 -8.34 9.92
N GLN A 88 2.20 -8.55 10.35
CA GLN A 88 3.04 -9.60 9.77
C GLN A 88 2.59 -11.01 10.15
N ASN A 89 1.89 -11.16 11.26
CA ASN A 89 1.44 -12.46 11.74
C ASN A 89 0.03 -12.80 11.29
N ASN A 90 -0.87 -11.83 11.29
CA ASN A 90 -2.30 -12.05 11.08
C ASN A 90 -2.91 -11.20 9.96
N GLY A 91 -2.10 -10.38 9.28
CA GLY A 91 -2.59 -9.55 8.19
C GLY A 91 -3.07 -10.37 7.00
N LEU A 92 -4.05 -9.82 6.29
CA LEU A 92 -4.59 -10.43 5.08
C LEU A 92 -4.05 -9.70 3.84
N ALA A 93 -3.72 -10.47 2.81
CA ALA A 93 -3.21 -9.91 1.57
C ALA A 93 -4.26 -9.04 0.89
N VAL A 94 -3.87 -7.82 0.51
CA VAL A 94 -4.72 -6.92 -0.25
C VAL A 94 -4.40 -6.96 -1.75
N THR A 95 -3.33 -7.65 -2.12
CA THR A 95 -2.96 -7.87 -3.51
C THR A 95 -3.28 -9.31 -3.90
N ASP A 96 -3.62 -9.50 -5.18
CA ASP A 96 -3.94 -10.81 -5.71
C ASP A 96 -2.69 -11.71 -5.72
N SER A 97 -2.90 -13.03 -5.58
CA SER A 97 -1.81 -14.01 -5.63
C SER A 97 -1.10 -14.07 -6.98
N SER A 98 -1.72 -13.57 -8.04
CA SER A 98 -1.10 -13.47 -9.36
C SER A 98 -0.06 -12.33 -9.44
N ILE A 99 0.06 -11.53 -8.39
CA ILE A 99 0.96 -10.39 -8.33
C ILE A 99 2.01 -10.66 -7.25
N ILE A 100 3.27 -10.47 -7.62
CA ILE A 100 4.38 -10.50 -6.67
C ILE A 100 4.83 -9.08 -6.42
N ILE A 101 4.81 -8.67 -5.16
CA ILE A 101 5.32 -7.37 -4.74
C ILE A 101 6.80 -7.55 -4.44
N ASP A 102 7.66 -6.92 -5.23
CA ASP A 102 9.11 -6.98 -5.04
C ASP A 102 9.58 -5.98 -4.00
N ASP A 103 8.90 -4.83 -3.89
CA ASP A 103 9.25 -3.80 -2.92
C ASP A 103 8.03 -2.97 -2.58
N LEU A 104 7.93 -2.61 -1.30
CA LEU A 104 6.96 -1.66 -0.79
C LEU A 104 7.67 -0.76 0.19
N THR A 105 7.63 0.54 -0.05
CA THR A 105 8.26 1.53 0.82
C THR A 105 7.30 2.67 1.09
N PHE A 106 7.18 3.03 2.36
CA PHE A 106 6.48 4.23 2.80
C PHE A 106 7.52 5.27 3.18
N TYR A 107 7.51 6.41 2.48
CA TYR A 107 8.33 7.56 2.85
C TYR A 107 7.45 8.50 3.67
N VAL A 108 7.78 8.65 4.94
CA VAL A 108 6.96 9.43 5.87
C VAL A 108 7.74 10.64 6.34
N ILE A 109 7.17 11.81 6.16
CA ILE A 109 7.72 13.07 6.67
C ILE A 109 6.61 13.86 7.34
N GLY A 110 6.98 14.64 8.36
CA GLY A 110 6.01 15.45 9.10
C GLY A 110 5.10 14.67 10.01
N GLU A 111 5.52 13.48 10.46
CA GLU A 111 4.69 12.65 11.33
C GLU A 111 4.62 13.15 12.77
N GLU A 112 5.60 13.92 13.18
CA GLU A 112 5.63 14.43 14.55
C GLU A 112 4.78 15.68 14.69
N PRO A 113 3.98 15.79 15.76
CA PRO A 113 3.19 16.98 15.98
C PRO A 113 4.08 18.18 16.33
N GLY A 114 3.80 19.31 15.71
CA GLY A 114 4.54 20.53 15.98
C GLY A 114 4.22 21.62 14.96
N PRO A 115 4.35 22.89 15.34
CA PRO A 115 3.98 23.98 14.44
C PRO A 115 4.91 24.15 13.24
N ASP A 116 6.13 23.63 13.33
CA ASP A 116 7.15 23.80 12.31
C ASP A 116 7.25 22.58 11.37
N ASP A 117 6.48 21.58 11.64
CA ASP A 117 6.57 20.28 11.00
C ASP A 117 5.71 20.18 9.74
N GLY A 118 4.66 20.96 9.68
CA GLY A 118 3.72 20.91 8.59
C GLY A 118 2.81 19.72 8.67
N GLN A 119 2.08 19.49 7.60
CA GLN A 119 1.18 18.35 7.51
C GLN A 119 1.96 17.09 7.18
N PRO A 120 1.61 15.94 7.79
CA PRO A 120 2.23 14.67 7.41
C PRO A 120 2.10 14.42 5.91
N ARG A 121 3.15 13.88 5.32
CA ARG A 121 3.16 13.49 3.92
C ARG A 121 3.69 12.08 3.80
N ILE A 122 2.94 11.23 3.11
CA ILE A 122 3.31 9.84 2.92
C ILE A 122 3.41 9.56 1.44
N THR A 123 4.58 9.11 1.00
CA THR A 123 4.77 8.64 -0.37
C THR A 123 4.86 7.13 -0.34
N ILE A 124 4.01 6.48 -1.10
CA ILE A 124 4.00 5.03 -1.24
C ILE A 124 4.68 4.69 -2.55
N SER A 125 5.75 3.92 -2.48
CA SER A 125 6.48 3.43 -3.65
C SER A 125 6.41 1.92 -3.65
N LEU A 126 5.98 1.33 -4.76
CA LEU A 126 5.94 -0.12 -4.87
C LEU A 126 6.49 -0.56 -6.23
N ARG A 127 7.06 -1.75 -6.23
CA ARG A 127 7.48 -2.44 -7.43
C ARG A 127 6.89 -3.83 -7.39
N ALA A 128 6.30 -4.24 -8.51
CA ALA A 128 5.58 -5.49 -8.61
C ALA A 128 5.80 -6.14 -9.96
N ARG A 129 5.53 -7.43 -10.03
CA ARG A 129 5.60 -8.20 -11.27
C ARG A 129 4.54 -9.28 -11.25
N SER A 130 4.30 -9.88 -12.43
CA SER A 130 3.43 -11.03 -12.55
C SER A 130 4.05 -12.24 -11.86
N ALA A 131 3.23 -13.04 -11.19
CA ALA A 131 3.65 -14.33 -10.63
C ALA A 131 3.90 -15.37 -11.72
N ASP A 132 3.34 -15.17 -12.92
CA ASP A 132 3.53 -16.08 -14.06
C ASP A 132 4.81 -15.72 -14.79
N PRO A 133 5.82 -16.64 -14.83
CA PRO A 133 7.08 -16.36 -15.51
C PRO A 133 6.93 -16.07 -17.02
N ALA A 134 5.84 -16.56 -17.63
CA ALA A 134 5.56 -16.30 -19.04
C ALA A 134 5.22 -14.83 -19.30
N PHE A 135 4.84 -14.09 -18.29
CA PHE A 135 4.44 -12.68 -18.37
C PHE A 135 5.31 -11.79 -17.47
N ALA A 136 6.60 -12.07 -17.40
CA ALA A 136 7.55 -11.42 -16.49
C ALA A 136 7.74 -9.94 -16.85
N THR A 137 6.81 -9.11 -16.44
CA THR A 137 6.87 -7.65 -16.62
C THR A 137 6.82 -6.99 -15.25
N SER A 138 7.77 -6.08 -15.00
CA SER A 138 7.83 -5.33 -13.77
C SER A 138 7.09 -4.01 -13.90
N PHE A 139 6.42 -3.61 -12.82
CA PHE A 139 5.72 -2.34 -12.71
C PHE A 139 6.23 -1.58 -11.50
N SER A 140 6.40 -0.28 -11.67
CA SER A 140 6.72 0.62 -10.56
C SER A 140 5.62 1.66 -10.46
N LEU A 141 5.03 1.79 -9.27
CA LEU A 141 3.99 2.76 -8.99
C LEU A 141 4.40 3.59 -7.78
N GLN A 142 4.05 4.86 -7.82
CA GLN A 142 4.35 5.78 -6.73
C GLN A 142 3.20 6.77 -6.60
N THR A 143 2.80 7.04 -5.37
CA THR A 143 1.81 8.06 -5.09
C THR A 143 2.14 8.75 -3.78
N THR A 144 1.74 10.00 -3.66
CA THR A 144 1.95 10.79 -2.45
C THR A 144 0.59 11.26 -1.95
N ILE A 145 0.39 11.10 -0.65
CA ILE A 145 -0.83 11.55 0.01
C ILE A 145 -0.47 12.52 1.13
N THR A 146 -1.37 13.47 1.36
CA THR A 146 -1.30 14.37 2.50
C THR A 146 -2.55 14.11 3.33
N PRO A 147 -2.43 13.41 4.46
CA PRO A 147 -3.57 13.16 5.32
C PRO A 147 -4.16 14.46 5.84
N ARG A 148 -5.44 14.43 6.22
CA ARG A 148 -6.14 15.62 6.72
C ARG A 148 -5.78 15.98 8.16
N GLN A 149 -4.86 15.26 8.77
CA GLN A 149 -4.36 15.59 10.10
C GLN A 149 -3.65 16.93 10.07
N ARG A 150 -3.96 17.76 11.05
CA ARG A 150 -3.29 19.05 11.22
C ARG A 150 -2.43 19.01 12.46
N ASP A 151 -1.29 19.66 12.37
CA ASP A 151 -0.41 19.88 13.50
C ASP A 151 -0.88 21.11 14.26
N PHE A 152 -1.21 20.92 15.53
CA PHE A 152 -1.58 22.00 16.42
C PHE A 152 -0.67 22.06 17.63
#